data_8985784fab1bc9d696066e56098f8961
#
_entry.id   8985784fab1bc9d696066e56098f8961
#
_cell.length_a   1.000
_cell.length_b   1.000
_cell.length_c   1.000
_cell.angle_alpha   90.00
_cell.angle_beta   90.00
_cell.angle_gamma   90.00
#
_symmetry.space_group_name_H-M   'P 1'
#
loop_
_entity.id
_entity.type
_entity.pdbx_description
1 polymer ?
#
loop_
_entity_poly.entity_id
_entity_poly.type
_entity_poly.pdbx_seq_one_letter_code
_entity_poly.pdbx_strand_id
1 'polypeptide(L)'
;ATGYNNDLPVKSYDFQTCIRESGEVKESYGRLRRLHLFLEDFGEELAGSLTYFPEKRPGSPEDMHTLRTTARINQDTGTGFLFVNNHQRKRVMEERVNAAVKLVMPDGELILDSLHIQSGACGIIPFRLSCGTGFLEKTNAFLLCRLGSRYFFYTDGEPVYQWKDQEGDVVTLTSGQASRACRIGDTLYIPEHADSCLIEREGRICLLTVHEEEKVLCY
;
A
#
# COMPACT_ATOMS: atom_id res chain seq x y z
N ALA A 1 -9.52 -40.23 18.66
CA ALA A 1 -10.44 -39.91 19.76
C ALA A 1 -9.63 -39.72 21.03
N THR A 2 -9.91 -38.62 21.77
CA THR A 2 -9.16 -38.27 23.00
C THR A 2 -9.60 -39.02 24.22
N GLY A 3 -10.61 -39.88 24.12
CA GLY A 3 -11.23 -40.55 25.24
C GLY A 3 -12.11 -39.66 26.13
N TYR A 4 -12.33 -38.39 25.75
CA TYR A 4 -13.31 -37.53 26.41
C TYR A 4 -14.69 -37.74 25.81
N ASN A 5 -15.64 -37.94 26.67
CA ASN A 5 -17.06 -37.97 26.33
C ASN A 5 -17.60 -36.53 26.25
N ASN A 6 -17.12 -35.76 25.32
CA ASN A 6 -17.65 -34.45 25.03
C ASN A 6 -17.99 -34.31 23.55
N ASP A 7 -18.94 -33.49 23.25
CA ASP A 7 -19.41 -33.22 21.89
C ASP A 7 -18.49 -32.26 21.11
N LEU A 8 -17.31 -31.96 21.63
CA LEU A 8 -16.33 -31.11 20.99
C LEU A 8 -15.32 -31.98 20.24
N PRO A 9 -15.58 -32.28 18.95
CA PRO A 9 -14.71 -33.14 18.17
C PRO A 9 -13.43 -32.45 17.71
N VAL A 10 -13.37 -31.11 17.83
CA VAL A 10 -12.31 -30.29 17.24
C VAL A 10 -11.16 -30.21 18.19
N LYS A 11 -9.98 -30.59 17.71
CA LYS A 11 -8.70 -30.54 18.41
C LYS A 11 -7.72 -29.59 17.76
N SER A 12 -8.14 -28.90 16.74
CA SER A 12 -7.35 -28.01 15.93
C SER A 12 -8.03 -26.68 15.79
N TYR A 13 -7.25 -25.60 15.75
CA TYR A 13 -7.71 -24.26 15.43
C TYR A 13 -7.61 -23.95 13.93
N ASP A 14 -7.48 -24.94 13.08
CA ASP A 14 -7.34 -24.82 11.63
C ASP A 14 -8.40 -23.96 10.94
N PHE A 15 -9.57 -23.83 11.54
CA PHE A 15 -10.65 -23.04 10.96
C PHE A 15 -10.31 -21.54 10.84
N GLN A 16 -9.40 -21.02 11.67
CA GLN A 16 -9.00 -19.59 11.64
C GLN A 16 -7.51 -19.37 11.33
N THR A 17 -6.69 -20.42 11.27
CA THR A 17 -5.27 -20.28 10.97
C THR A 17 -5.05 -19.91 9.51
N CYS A 18 -3.98 -19.19 9.23
CA CYS A 18 -3.54 -18.90 7.86
C CYS A 18 -2.74 -20.08 7.25
N ILE A 19 -2.14 -20.92 8.10
CA ILE A 19 -1.50 -22.19 7.71
C ILE A 19 -2.13 -23.29 8.56
N ARG A 20 -2.62 -24.35 7.92
CA ARG A 20 -3.21 -25.49 8.58
C ARG A 20 -2.17 -26.39 9.23
N GLU A 21 -2.58 -27.29 10.12
CA GLU A 21 -1.70 -28.31 10.71
C GLU A 21 -1.03 -29.18 9.64
N SER A 22 -1.71 -29.41 8.51
CA SER A 22 -1.17 -30.12 7.36
C SER A 22 -0.12 -29.34 6.54
N GLY A 23 0.12 -28.05 6.88
CA GLY A 23 0.97 -27.17 6.11
C GLY A 23 0.27 -26.47 4.92
N GLU A 24 -1.01 -26.73 4.70
CA GLU A 24 -1.80 -26.09 3.64
C GLU A 24 -1.95 -24.59 3.93
N VAL A 25 -1.62 -23.76 2.95
CA VAL A 25 -1.71 -22.30 3.01
C VAL A 25 -3.09 -21.85 2.55
N LYS A 26 -3.74 -20.99 3.35
CA LYS A 26 -5.02 -20.38 3.02
C LYS A 26 -4.84 -18.98 2.41
N GLU A 27 -5.89 -18.49 1.75
CA GLU A 27 -5.93 -17.11 1.21
C GLU A 27 -5.57 -16.04 2.25
N SER A 28 -5.97 -16.24 3.50
CA SER A 28 -5.64 -15.32 4.60
C SER A 28 -4.13 -15.17 4.84
N TYR A 29 -3.32 -16.18 4.49
CA TYR A 29 -1.86 -16.10 4.54
C TYR A 29 -1.31 -15.03 3.59
N GLY A 30 -1.78 -15.02 2.33
CA GLY A 30 -1.37 -14.02 1.35
C GLY A 30 -1.71 -12.58 1.81
N ARG A 31 -2.88 -12.41 2.42
CA ARG A 31 -3.29 -11.10 2.98
C ARG A 31 -2.39 -10.65 4.13
N LEU A 32 -2.06 -11.55 5.06
CA LEU A 32 -1.15 -11.27 6.17
C LEU A 32 0.28 -11.01 5.67
N ARG A 33 0.73 -11.80 4.71
CA ARG A 33 2.07 -11.63 4.11
C ARG A 33 2.26 -10.24 3.52
N ARG A 34 1.27 -9.70 2.80
CA ARG A 34 1.33 -8.33 2.27
C ARG A 34 1.59 -7.29 3.37
N LEU A 35 0.87 -7.40 4.47
CA LEU A 35 1.07 -6.51 5.61
C LEU A 35 2.46 -6.70 6.24
N HIS A 36 2.92 -7.94 6.36
CA HIS A 36 4.24 -8.22 6.94
C HIS A 36 5.38 -7.72 6.05
N LEU A 37 5.29 -7.87 4.74
CA LEU A 37 6.27 -7.30 3.81
C LEU A 37 6.37 -5.78 3.94
N PHE A 38 5.23 -5.09 4.02
CA PHE A 38 5.21 -3.65 4.29
C PHE A 38 5.85 -3.31 5.63
N LEU A 39 5.52 -4.03 6.71
CA LEU A 39 6.06 -3.77 8.05
C LEU A 39 7.56 -4.07 8.15
N GLU A 40 8.05 -5.06 7.42
CA GLU A 40 9.48 -5.37 7.38
C GLU A 40 10.29 -4.21 6.79
N ASP A 41 9.80 -3.58 5.73
CA ASP A 41 10.50 -2.52 5.01
C ASP A 41 10.28 -1.11 5.58
N PHE A 42 9.10 -0.86 6.15
CA PHE A 42 8.66 0.49 6.55
C PHE A 42 8.20 0.56 8.02
N GLY A 43 8.46 -0.47 8.80
CA GLY A 43 8.02 -0.55 10.19
C GLY A 43 8.67 0.49 11.09
N GLU A 44 9.92 0.85 10.84
CA GLU A 44 10.64 1.88 11.61
C GLU A 44 10.02 3.26 11.39
N GLU A 45 9.77 3.65 10.13
CA GLU A 45 9.10 4.90 9.79
C GLU A 45 7.69 4.95 10.39
N LEU A 46 7.00 3.80 10.34
CA LEU A 46 5.66 3.69 10.91
C LEU A 46 5.69 3.79 12.44
N ALA A 47 6.66 3.18 13.10
CA ALA A 47 6.80 3.23 14.57
C ALA A 47 7.03 4.65 15.08
N GLY A 48 7.82 5.46 14.35
CA GLY A 48 8.06 6.88 14.65
C GLY A 48 6.92 7.82 14.28
N SER A 49 5.81 7.31 13.74
CA SER A 49 4.74 8.14 13.19
C SER A 49 3.60 8.35 14.19
N LEU A 50 2.96 9.52 14.16
CA LEU A 50 1.72 9.82 14.86
C LEU A 50 0.51 9.44 14.01
N THR A 51 -0.59 9.10 14.67
CA THR A 51 -1.85 8.70 14.02
C THR A 51 -2.79 9.88 13.88
N TYR A 52 -3.31 10.07 12.66
CA TYR A 52 -4.31 11.09 12.33
C TYR A 52 -5.55 10.44 11.77
N PHE A 53 -6.66 10.72 12.39
CA PHE A 53 -7.97 10.22 11.96
C PHE A 53 -8.66 11.23 11.05
N PRO A 54 -9.49 10.78 10.11
CA PRO A 54 -10.26 11.68 9.27
C PRO A 54 -11.27 12.48 10.11
N GLU A 55 -11.58 13.68 9.66
CA GLU A 55 -12.62 14.53 10.24
C GLU A 55 -13.97 13.82 10.22
N LYS A 56 -14.34 13.25 9.07
CA LYS A 56 -15.54 12.43 8.93
C LYS A 56 -15.21 10.96 9.10
N ARG A 57 -15.77 10.35 10.14
CA ARG A 57 -15.67 8.91 10.41
C ARG A 57 -16.99 8.21 10.12
N PRO A 58 -16.99 6.88 9.88
CA PRO A 58 -18.21 6.10 9.83
C PRO A 58 -19.05 6.32 11.07
N GLY A 59 -20.32 6.58 10.89
CA GLY A 59 -21.25 6.80 12.02
C GLY A 59 -21.59 5.51 12.77
N SER A 60 -21.47 4.37 12.09
CA SER A 60 -21.66 3.02 12.66
C SER A 60 -20.86 1.98 11.86
N PRO A 61 -20.72 0.74 12.37
CA PRO A 61 -20.13 -0.36 11.59
C PRO A 61 -20.88 -0.64 10.28
N GLU A 62 -22.17 -0.34 10.22
CA GLU A 62 -23.03 -0.54 9.04
C GLU A 62 -22.93 0.59 8.01
N ASP A 63 -22.22 1.66 8.31
CA ASP A 63 -21.97 2.74 7.33
C ASP A 63 -21.17 2.21 6.13
N MET A 64 -21.86 2.08 5.00
CA MET A 64 -21.32 1.57 3.74
C MET A 64 -20.81 2.70 2.83
N HIS A 65 -21.05 3.95 3.19
CA HIS A 65 -20.81 5.10 2.33
C HIS A 65 -19.54 5.88 2.70
N THR A 66 -19.09 5.80 3.94
CA THR A 66 -17.91 6.52 4.39
C THR A 66 -16.67 5.65 4.20
N LEU A 67 -15.74 6.11 3.37
CA LEU A 67 -14.43 5.46 3.21
C LEU A 67 -13.68 5.52 4.54
N ARG A 68 -13.15 4.39 4.97
CA ARG A 68 -12.36 4.28 6.20
C ARG A 68 -10.91 4.56 5.89
N THR A 69 -10.39 5.63 6.44
CA THR A 69 -8.99 6.02 6.27
C THR A 69 -8.36 6.40 7.59
N THR A 70 -7.05 6.26 7.66
CA THR A 70 -6.23 6.75 8.79
C THR A 70 -4.86 7.07 8.25
N ALA A 71 -4.33 8.24 8.57
CA ALA A 71 -2.97 8.61 8.21
C ALA A 71 -2.01 8.39 9.38
N ARG A 72 -0.81 7.91 9.06
CA ARG A 72 0.34 7.87 9.95
C ARG A 72 1.41 8.78 9.37
N ILE A 73 1.90 9.74 10.14
CA ILE A 73 2.86 10.76 9.66
C ILE A 73 4.01 10.85 10.66
N ASN A 74 5.21 10.65 10.16
CA ASN A 74 6.42 10.90 10.91
C ASN A 74 6.65 12.42 10.98
N GLN A 75 6.72 12.95 12.19
CA GLN A 75 6.79 14.41 12.42
C GLN A 75 8.16 15.00 12.06
N ASP A 76 9.20 14.17 12.08
CA ASP A 76 10.57 14.65 11.81
C ASP A 76 10.84 14.70 10.29
N THR A 77 10.32 13.74 9.55
CA THR A 77 10.59 13.60 8.10
C THR A 77 9.44 14.09 7.22
N GLY A 78 8.22 14.20 7.76
CA GLY A 78 7.00 14.44 6.99
C GLY A 78 6.54 13.25 6.15
N THR A 79 7.28 12.14 6.13
CA THR A 79 6.89 10.89 5.46
C THR A 79 5.61 10.35 6.09
N GLY A 80 4.69 9.90 5.28
CA GLY A 80 3.46 9.35 5.79
C GLY A 80 2.87 8.22 4.96
N PHE A 81 1.91 7.56 5.59
CA PHE A 81 1.18 6.43 5.03
C PHE A 81 -0.31 6.62 5.29
N LEU A 82 -1.10 6.65 4.23
CA LEU A 82 -2.55 6.63 4.30
C LEU A 82 -3.02 5.17 4.24
N PHE A 83 -3.56 4.68 5.33
CA PHE A 83 -4.24 3.39 5.40
C PHE A 83 -5.66 3.56 4.89
N VAL A 84 -6.04 2.73 3.92
CA VAL A 84 -7.36 2.74 3.31
C VAL A 84 -8.02 1.39 3.53
N ASN A 85 -9.29 1.41 3.93
CA ASN A 85 -10.09 0.21 4.11
C ASN A 85 -11.48 0.41 3.51
N ASN A 86 -11.76 -0.28 2.41
CA ASN A 86 -13.06 -0.34 1.76
C ASN A 86 -13.71 -1.72 1.95
N HIS A 87 -13.48 -2.35 3.09
CA HIS A 87 -14.02 -3.66 3.42
C HIS A 87 -14.95 -3.58 4.63
N GLN A 88 -16.09 -4.25 4.54
CA GLN A 88 -16.98 -4.54 5.64
C GLN A 88 -17.39 -6.03 5.59
N ARG A 89 -17.26 -6.72 6.71
CA ARG A 89 -17.56 -8.16 6.79
C ARG A 89 -19.01 -8.44 6.36
N LYS A 90 -19.18 -9.39 5.45
CA LYS A 90 -20.48 -9.83 4.90
C LYS A 90 -21.26 -8.72 4.16
N ARG A 91 -20.60 -7.69 3.68
CA ARG A 91 -21.19 -6.61 2.90
C ARG A 91 -20.34 -6.35 1.65
N VAL A 92 -21.00 -5.91 0.60
CA VAL A 92 -20.34 -5.37 -0.59
C VAL A 92 -20.30 -3.88 -0.42
N MET A 93 -19.09 -3.31 -0.36
CA MET A 93 -18.87 -1.88 -0.28
C MET A 93 -19.03 -1.25 -1.67
N GLU A 94 -19.34 0.03 -1.70
CA GLU A 94 -19.33 0.81 -2.93
C GLU A 94 -17.88 0.99 -3.42
N GLU A 95 -17.66 0.74 -4.71
CA GLU A 95 -16.39 1.05 -5.36
C GLU A 95 -16.17 2.55 -5.40
N ARG A 96 -14.92 2.98 -5.14
CA ARG A 96 -14.52 4.38 -5.16
C ARG A 96 -13.66 4.66 -6.38
N VAL A 97 -14.23 5.31 -7.36
CA VAL A 97 -13.53 5.74 -8.57
C VAL A 97 -13.23 7.23 -8.46
N ASN A 98 -11.99 7.62 -8.74
CA ASN A 98 -11.52 9.00 -8.63
C ASN A 98 -11.74 9.63 -7.25
N ALA A 99 -11.61 8.82 -6.20
CA ALA A 99 -11.68 9.33 -4.84
C ALA A 99 -10.45 10.22 -4.53
N ALA A 100 -10.63 11.13 -3.57
CA ALA A 100 -9.56 11.97 -3.08
C ALA A 100 -9.57 12.05 -1.55
N VAL A 101 -8.38 12.09 -0.97
CA VAL A 101 -8.17 12.33 0.45
C VAL A 101 -7.28 13.56 0.61
N LYS A 102 -7.80 14.58 1.30
CA LYS A 102 -7.04 15.77 1.63
C LYS A 102 -6.37 15.59 2.99
N LEU A 103 -5.06 15.76 3.01
CA LEU A 103 -4.23 15.80 4.21
C LEU A 103 -3.87 17.26 4.50
N VAL A 104 -4.20 17.71 5.70
CA VAL A 104 -3.82 19.06 6.17
C VAL A 104 -2.60 18.90 7.08
N MET A 105 -1.49 19.44 6.66
CA MET A 105 -0.21 19.34 7.34
C MET A 105 0.32 20.73 7.74
N PRO A 106 1.28 20.81 8.66
CA PRO A 106 1.78 22.12 9.12
C PRO A 106 2.34 23.02 8.01
N ASP A 107 2.88 22.43 6.96
CA ASP A 107 3.49 23.11 5.81
C ASP A 107 2.55 23.25 4.60
N GLY A 108 1.29 22.86 4.74
CA GLY A 108 0.29 23.00 3.67
C GLY A 108 -0.64 21.82 3.52
N GLU A 109 -1.32 21.79 2.38
CA GLU A 109 -2.27 20.73 2.05
C GLU A 109 -1.67 19.79 1.00
N LEU A 110 -1.86 18.48 1.17
CA LEU A 110 -1.57 17.46 0.18
C LEU A 110 -2.85 16.73 -0.18
N ILE A 111 -3.15 16.64 -1.49
CA ILE A 111 -4.32 15.92 -1.98
C ILE A 111 -3.85 14.65 -2.66
N LEU A 112 -4.22 13.50 -2.07
CA LEU A 112 -4.10 12.20 -2.70
C LEU A 112 -5.37 11.98 -3.52
N ASP A 113 -5.25 12.14 -4.83
CA ASP A 113 -6.35 12.11 -5.80
C ASP A 113 -6.27 10.90 -6.73
N SER A 114 -7.27 10.79 -7.61
CA SER A 114 -7.36 9.72 -8.60
C SER A 114 -7.30 8.31 -8.00
N LEU A 115 -7.76 8.16 -6.77
CA LEU A 115 -7.76 6.88 -6.08
C LEU A 115 -8.85 5.97 -6.64
N HIS A 116 -8.47 4.76 -7.04
CA HIS A 116 -9.39 3.70 -7.40
C HIS A 116 -9.35 2.63 -6.31
N ILE A 117 -10.46 2.46 -5.59
CA ILE A 117 -10.54 1.57 -4.43
C ILE A 117 -11.75 0.66 -4.59
N GLN A 118 -11.50 -0.57 -4.98
CA GLN A 118 -12.55 -1.57 -5.18
C GLN A 118 -13.25 -1.95 -3.87
N SER A 119 -14.41 -2.57 -3.99
CA SER A 119 -15.08 -3.22 -2.86
C SER A 119 -14.20 -4.32 -2.28
N GLY A 120 -14.02 -4.29 -0.98
CA GLY A 120 -13.16 -5.26 -0.27
C GLY A 120 -11.67 -4.90 -0.26
N ALA A 121 -11.25 -3.89 -0.99
CA ALA A 121 -9.85 -3.47 -1.03
C ALA A 121 -9.40 -2.84 0.30
N CYS A 122 -8.19 -3.21 0.70
CA CYS A 122 -7.44 -2.61 1.80
C CYS A 122 -6.01 -2.38 1.33
N GLY A 123 -5.46 -1.21 1.62
CA GLY A 123 -4.10 -0.93 1.19
C GLY A 123 -3.50 0.28 1.88
N ILE A 124 -2.25 0.56 1.54
CA ILE A 124 -1.43 1.60 2.15
C ILE A 124 -0.87 2.46 1.03
N ILE A 125 -1.19 3.75 1.04
CA ILE A 125 -0.73 4.73 0.06
C ILE A 125 0.33 5.59 0.72
N PRO A 126 1.58 5.56 0.25
CA PRO A 126 2.63 6.41 0.79
C PRO A 126 2.50 7.84 0.25
N PHE A 127 2.98 8.78 1.03
CA PHE A 127 3.20 10.15 0.61
C PHE A 127 4.46 10.71 1.27
N ARG A 128 5.15 11.59 0.56
CA ARG A 128 6.44 12.15 0.97
C ARG A 128 7.45 11.07 1.36
N LEU A 129 7.38 9.93 0.69
CA LEU A 129 8.27 8.81 0.94
C LEU A 129 9.65 9.12 0.37
N SER A 130 10.66 9.13 1.23
CA SER A 130 12.05 9.30 0.79
C SER A 130 12.50 8.09 -0.02
N CYS A 131 13.00 8.34 -1.22
CA CYS A 131 13.49 7.33 -2.14
C CYS A 131 14.74 7.86 -2.84
N GLY A 132 15.90 7.57 -2.34
CA GLY A 132 17.15 8.07 -2.89
C GLY A 132 17.31 9.58 -2.67
N THR A 133 17.54 10.33 -3.74
CA THR A 133 17.80 11.78 -3.70
C THR A 133 16.54 12.64 -3.73
N GLY A 134 15.37 12.05 -3.82
CA GLY A 134 14.10 12.76 -3.87
C GLY A 134 13.03 12.08 -3.04
N PHE A 135 11.81 12.59 -3.16
CA PHE A 135 10.64 12.09 -2.45
C PHE A 135 9.58 11.67 -3.46
N LEU A 136 8.98 10.51 -3.23
CA LEU A 136 7.67 10.22 -3.79
C LEU A 136 6.65 11.09 -3.05
N GLU A 137 6.32 12.25 -3.60
CA GLU A 137 5.42 13.22 -2.96
C GLU A 137 4.03 12.63 -2.79
N LYS A 138 3.50 12.03 -3.85
CA LYS A 138 2.23 11.29 -3.81
C LYS A 138 2.11 10.26 -4.93
N THR A 139 1.23 9.29 -4.71
CA THR A 139 0.80 8.29 -5.70
C THR A 139 -0.66 7.93 -5.45
N ASN A 140 -1.32 7.36 -6.46
CA ASN A 140 -2.65 6.74 -6.31
C ASN A 140 -2.57 5.20 -6.17
N ALA A 141 -1.36 4.64 -6.15
CA ALA A 141 -1.12 3.22 -6.01
C ALA A 141 -0.81 2.84 -4.56
N PHE A 142 -1.16 1.61 -4.19
CA PHE A 142 -0.84 1.05 -2.88
C PHE A 142 0.59 0.53 -2.85
N LEU A 143 1.32 0.84 -1.81
CA LEU A 143 2.67 0.35 -1.56
C LEU A 143 2.61 -1.07 -0.99
N LEU A 144 3.37 -1.98 -1.58
CA LEU A 144 3.48 -3.36 -1.13
C LEU A 144 4.75 -3.59 -0.28
N CYS A 145 5.91 -3.36 -0.88
CA CYS A 145 7.21 -3.61 -0.26
C CYS A 145 8.33 -2.91 -1.02
N ARG A 146 9.55 -3.08 -0.52
CA ARG A 146 10.78 -2.64 -1.16
C ARG A 146 11.79 -3.79 -1.21
N LEU A 147 12.47 -3.95 -2.33
CA LEU A 147 13.58 -4.88 -2.49
C LEU A 147 14.78 -4.11 -3.05
N GLY A 148 15.74 -3.80 -2.21
CA GLY A 148 16.85 -2.93 -2.55
C GLY A 148 16.36 -1.54 -2.98
N SER A 149 16.66 -1.15 -4.22
CA SER A 149 16.20 0.12 -4.81
C SER A 149 14.86 0.04 -5.54
N ARG A 150 14.15 -1.07 -5.41
CA ARG A 150 12.89 -1.33 -6.11
C ARG A 150 11.72 -1.21 -5.15
N TYR A 151 10.75 -0.36 -5.50
CA TYR A 151 9.51 -0.19 -4.75
C TYR A 151 8.38 -0.85 -5.52
N PHE A 152 7.68 -1.75 -4.87
CA PHE A 152 6.57 -2.50 -5.45
C PHE A 152 5.25 -1.86 -5.05
N PHE A 153 4.46 -1.53 -6.06
CA PHE A 153 3.13 -0.97 -5.89
C PHE A 153 2.09 -1.85 -6.55
N TYR A 154 0.84 -1.63 -6.21
CA TYR A 154 -0.28 -2.22 -6.90
C TYR A 154 -1.45 -1.25 -6.99
N THR A 155 -2.20 -1.35 -8.08
CA THR A 155 -3.43 -0.58 -8.31
C THR A 155 -4.29 -1.29 -9.33
N ASP A 156 -5.60 -1.05 -9.27
CA ASP A 156 -6.55 -1.52 -10.26
C ASP A 156 -6.81 -0.46 -11.34
N GLY A 157 -6.23 0.73 -11.18
CA GLY A 157 -6.29 1.85 -12.11
C GLY A 157 -4.94 2.17 -12.74
N GLU A 158 -4.91 3.24 -13.53
CA GLU A 158 -3.66 3.77 -14.06
C GLU A 158 -2.81 4.38 -12.94
N PRO A 159 -1.58 3.88 -12.71
CA PRO A 159 -0.72 4.40 -11.68
C PRO A 159 -0.19 5.78 -12.04
N VAL A 160 -0.16 6.66 -11.04
CA VAL A 160 0.43 7.99 -11.13
C VAL A 160 1.41 8.16 -9.97
N TYR A 161 2.62 8.53 -10.29
CA TYR A 161 3.67 8.83 -9.32
C TYR A 161 4.08 10.29 -9.48
N GLN A 162 3.93 11.09 -8.45
CA GLN A 162 4.39 12.46 -8.42
C GLN A 162 5.62 12.56 -7.55
N TRP A 163 6.70 12.94 -8.18
CA TRP A 163 8.02 13.00 -7.61
C TRP A 163 8.42 14.44 -7.32
N LYS A 164 9.16 14.67 -6.24
CA LYS A 164 9.73 15.95 -5.90
C LYS A 164 11.21 15.76 -5.60
N ASP A 165 12.07 16.52 -6.24
CA ASP A 165 13.50 16.52 -5.95
C ASP A 165 13.83 17.38 -4.73
N GLN A 166 15.10 17.46 -4.38
CA GLN A 166 15.58 18.28 -3.26
C GLN A 166 15.45 19.79 -3.53
N GLU A 167 15.41 20.19 -4.79
CA GLU A 167 15.26 21.57 -5.23
C GLU A 167 13.80 21.99 -5.28
N GLY A 168 12.88 21.04 -5.16
CA GLY A 168 11.44 21.24 -5.13
C GLY A 168 10.76 21.10 -6.49
N ASP A 169 11.50 20.71 -7.54
CA ASP A 169 10.94 20.43 -8.85
C ASP A 169 10.06 19.17 -8.82
N VAL A 170 8.91 19.25 -9.46
CA VAL A 170 7.91 18.18 -9.47
C VAL A 170 7.88 17.50 -10.82
N VAL A 171 8.04 16.18 -10.81
CA VAL A 171 7.93 15.32 -12.00
C VAL A 171 6.78 14.33 -11.80
N THR A 172 5.90 14.24 -12.78
CA THR A 172 4.80 13.27 -12.77
C THR A 172 5.08 12.15 -13.75
N LEU A 173 5.02 10.91 -13.27
CA LEU A 173 5.21 9.69 -14.04
C LEU A 173 3.88 8.91 -14.09
N THR A 174 3.48 8.51 -15.28
CA THR A 174 2.30 7.67 -15.52
C THR A 174 2.71 6.39 -16.24
N SER A 175 1.87 5.37 -16.26
CA SER A 175 2.14 4.10 -16.96
C SER A 175 2.45 4.29 -18.45
N GLY A 176 1.82 5.24 -19.11
CA GLY A 176 2.11 5.59 -20.51
C GLY A 176 3.51 6.18 -20.72
N GLN A 177 4.19 6.56 -19.66
CA GLN A 177 5.56 7.09 -19.65
C GLN A 177 6.58 6.07 -19.13
N ALA A 178 6.16 4.84 -18.86
CA ALA A 178 7.00 3.75 -18.33
C ALA A 178 8.24 3.47 -19.20
N SER A 179 8.21 3.84 -20.48
CA SER A 179 9.37 3.79 -21.37
C SER A 179 10.36 4.95 -21.18
N ARG A 180 10.02 5.94 -20.34
CA ARG A 180 10.83 7.15 -20.16
C ARG A 180 11.35 7.21 -18.74
N ALA A 181 12.56 6.73 -18.56
CA ALA A 181 13.31 6.98 -17.33
C ALA A 181 13.48 8.49 -17.12
N CYS A 182 13.19 8.96 -15.92
CA CYS A 182 13.41 10.34 -15.50
C CYS A 182 14.61 10.39 -14.55
N ARG A 183 15.56 11.28 -14.83
CA ARG A 183 16.69 11.52 -13.94
C ARG A 183 16.39 12.73 -13.06
N ILE A 184 16.49 12.54 -11.75
CA ILE A 184 16.34 13.59 -10.75
C ILE A 184 17.61 13.54 -9.90
N GLY A 185 18.45 14.58 -10.01
CA GLY A 185 19.81 14.53 -9.46
C GLY A 185 20.59 13.35 -10.03
N ASP A 186 21.21 12.56 -9.19
CA ASP A 186 21.97 11.37 -9.58
C ASP A 186 21.13 10.09 -9.67
N THR A 187 19.84 10.18 -9.37
CA THR A 187 18.93 9.03 -9.34
C THR A 187 18.09 8.95 -10.61
N LEU A 188 18.02 7.77 -11.19
CA LEU A 188 17.18 7.45 -12.34
C LEU A 188 15.92 6.70 -11.86
N TYR A 189 14.76 7.30 -12.07
CA TYR A 189 13.46 6.72 -11.75
C TYR A 189 12.88 6.06 -12.99
N ILE A 190 12.55 4.78 -12.88
CA ILE A 190 12.02 3.97 -13.96
C ILE A 190 10.69 3.37 -13.49
N PRO A 191 9.56 3.89 -13.95
CA PRO A 191 8.27 3.18 -13.78
C PRO A 191 8.26 1.98 -14.72
N GLU A 192 8.11 0.79 -14.18
CA GLU A 192 8.09 -0.46 -14.94
C GLU A 192 6.89 -1.31 -14.52
N HIS A 193 6.39 -2.13 -15.43
CA HIS A 193 5.49 -3.23 -15.08
C HIS A 193 6.28 -4.40 -14.49
N ALA A 194 5.66 -5.17 -13.61
CA ALA A 194 6.31 -6.29 -12.91
C ALA A 194 6.84 -7.39 -13.85
N ASP A 195 6.26 -7.50 -15.05
CA ASP A 195 6.69 -8.46 -16.08
C ASP A 195 8.05 -8.13 -16.71
N SER A 196 8.55 -6.91 -16.51
CA SER A 196 9.87 -6.55 -17.04
C SER A 196 10.97 -7.12 -16.15
N CYS A 197 11.84 -7.94 -16.75
CA CYS A 197 12.96 -8.57 -16.08
C CYS A 197 13.92 -7.54 -15.48
N LEU A 198 14.14 -7.63 -14.18
CA LEU A 198 14.74 -6.60 -13.37
C LEU A 198 16.24 -6.78 -13.29
N ILE A 199 16.97 -5.92 -13.97
CA ILE A 199 18.42 -5.81 -13.80
C ILE A 199 18.69 -4.70 -12.79
N GLU A 200 19.25 -5.06 -11.65
CA GLU A 200 19.71 -4.11 -10.67
C GLU A 200 20.89 -3.29 -11.22
N ARG A 201 20.79 -1.98 -11.21
CA ARG A 201 21.87 -1.08 -11.57
C ARG A 201 21.98 0.00 -10.51
N GLU A 202 23.19 0.30 -10.08
CA GLU A 202 23.46 1.38 -9.12
C GLU A 202 22.84 2.72 -9.58
N GLY A 203 22.32 3.48 -8.64
CA GLY A 203 21.70 4.79 -8.89
C GLY A 203 20.35 4.73 -9.59
N ARG A 204 19.64 3.59 -9.54
CA ARG A 204 18.28 3.45 -10.10
C ARG A 204 17.28 3.10 -9.03
N ILE A 205 16.14 3.78 -9.07
CA ILE A 205 14.96 3.41 -8.30
C ILE A 205 13.87 3.01 -9.29
N CYS A 206 13.36 1.82 -9.11
CA CYS A 206 12.29 1.29 -9.94
C CYS A 206 10.98 1.33 -9.16
N LEU A 207 9.95 1.89 -9.78
CA LEU A 207 8.58 1.90 -9.29
C LEU A 207 7.82 0.84 -10.07
N LEU A 208 7.66 -0.32 -9.45
CA LEU A 208 7.03 -1.48 -10.07
C LEU A 208 5.57 -1.54 -9.69
N THR A 209 4.69 -1.56 -10.69
CA THR A 209 3.26 -1.72 -10.46
C THR A 209 2.81 -3.09 -10.89
N VAL A 210 2.15 -3.81 -10.00
CA VAL A 210 1.57 -5.13 -10.25
C VAL A 210 0.05 -5.06 -10.17
N HIS A 211 -0.64 -5.91 -10.94
CA HIS A 211 -2.08 -6.06 -10.81
C HIS A 211 -2.44 -6.80 -9.52
N GLU A 212 -3.67 -6.62 -9.04
CA GLU A 212 -4.09 -7.19 -7.76
C GLU A 212 -3.97 -8.70 -7.68
N GLU A 213 -4.27 -9.40 -8.78
CA GLU A 213 -4.19 -10.84 -8.86
C GLU A 213 -2.75 -11.38 -8.79
N GLU A 214 -1.78 -10.60 -9.27
CA GLU A 214 -0.36 -10.98 -9.29
C GLU A 214 0.33 -10.81 -7.93
N LYS A 215 -0.24 -10.03 -7.03
CA LYS A 215 0.30 -9.78 -5.67
C LYS A 215 0.56 -11.06 -4.86
N VAL A 216 -0.21 -12.10 -5.13
CA VAL A 216 -0.13 -13.36 -4.40
C VAL A 216 1.00 -14.23 -4.92
N LEU A 217 1.44 -14.01 -6.15
CA LEU A 217 2.41 -14.84 -6.88
C LEU A 217 3.85 -14.32 -6.81
N CYS A 218 4.05 -13.07 -6.39
CA CYS A 218 5.36 -12.42 -6.42
C CYS A 218 6.38 -12.90 -5.39
N TYR A 219 6.19 -14.08 -4.77
CA TYR A 219 7.22 -14.70 -3.91
C TYR A 219 7.04 -16.21 -3.76
#